data_872cd8c15ebe91fe67b2bd45723a801b
#
_entry.id   872cd8c15ebe91fe67b2bd45723a801b
#
_cell.length_a   1.000
_cell.length_b   1.000
_cell.length_c   1.000
_cell.angle_alpha   90.00
_cell.angle_beta   90.00
_cell.angle_gamma   90.00
#
_symmetry.space_group_name_H-M   'P 1'
#
loop_
_entity.id
_entity.type
_entity.pdbx_description
1 polymer ?
#
loop_
_entity_poly.entity_id
_entity_poly.type
_entity_poly.pdbx_seq_one_letter_code
_entity_poly.pdbx_strand_id
1 'polypeptide(L)'
;MKLDVVLGLQWGDEGKGKIVDVLAGNYPIVARFQGGPNAGHSLHFEGKSFVLRSIPSGIFRKDAVNIIGNGVVLDPITFRKECENIEATGVPVKERIVIAKKAHLILPTHRLLDAANEAAMGKGKIGSTLKGIGPTYTDKVSRNGLRVGDVLASDFPDRFRKLKDRHVKMLSQMQFECNPEAEEAEFFAAVEYLKQFRLVDCEYYVNKQLEEKEILAEGAQGSMLDIDYGSYPFVTSSSTACAGACIGLGVAPSKIGHVYGIFKAYCTRVGSGPFPTELFDETGEKLRKIGNEFGAVTGRPRRCGWLDLVALKYAVMLSGVTDLIMMKSDCLDSFETIKVCTSYKVDGQETDQVPFDTFASIEPVYTEFKGWNADLTGCRHESELPEEFTEYIAFMEKYLGVPIKIISLGPDRDATIMR
;
A
#
# COMPACT_ATOMS: atom_id res chain seq x y z
N MET A 1 19.87 -16.51 -1.48
CA MET A 1 19.57 -15.07 -1.31
C MET A 1 18.31 -14.89 -0.48
N LYS A 2 17.95 -13.68 -0.13
CA LYS A 2 16.80 -13.34 0.72
C LYS A 2 15.76 -12.54 -0.05
N LEU A 3 14.53 -12.55 0.49
CA LEU A 3 13.43 -11.71 0.08
C LEU A 3 13.33 -10.57 1.09
N ASP A 4 13.65 -9.35 0.68
CA ASP A 4 13.46 -8.17 1.51
C ASP A 4 12.08 -7.58 1.25
N VAL A 5 11.46 -7.04 2.30
CA VAL A 5 10.04 -6.63 2.25
C VAL A 5 9.90 -5.16 2.58
N VAL A 6 9.16 -4.41 1.79
CA VAL A 6 8.81 -3.00 2.02
C VAL A 6 7.35 -2.89 2.39
N LEU A 7 7.07 -2.35 3.57
CA LEU A 7 5.72 -2.22 4.15
C LEU A 7 5.41 -0.78 4.52
N GLY A 8 4.14 -0.37 4.38
CA GLY A 8 3.62 0.81 5.06
C GLY A 8 3.21 0.44 6.49
N LEU A 9 3.58 1.23 7.48
CA LEU A 9 3.30 0.93 8.88
C LEU A 9 2.09 1.66 9.47
N GLN A 10 1.50 2.59 8.72
CA GLN A 10 0.37 3.42 9.15
C GLN A 10 -0.92 3.01 8.39
N TRP A 11 -1.73 3.98 7.97
CA TRP A 11 -3.01 3.77 7.24
C TRP A 11 -2.87 3.91 5.72
N GLY A 12 -1.73 3.58 5.15
CA GLY A 12 -1.44 3.75 3.73
C GLY A 12 -0.94 5.16 3.39
N ASP A 13 -0.61 5.36 2.11
CA ASP A 13 -0.11 6.63 1.56
C ASP A 13 1.21 7.14 2.22
N GLU A 14 2.02 6.23 2.80
CA GLU A 14 3.29 6.58 3.43
C GLU A 14 4.38 6.98 2.43
N GLY A 15 4.17 6.80 1.12
CA GLY A 15 5.16 7.11 0.09
C GLY A 15 6.01 5.90 -0.34
N LYS A 16 5.47 4.69 -0.22
CA LYS A 16 6.15 3.43 -0.58
C LYS A 16 6.76 3.43 -1.97
N GLY A 17 6.06 3.96 -2.97
CA GLY A 17 6.55 4.00 -4.35
C GLY A 17 7.92 4.65 -4.49
N LYS A 18 8.12 5.83 -3.89
CA LYS A 18 9.43 6.52 -3.88
C LYS A 18 10.53 5.61 -3.31
N ILE A 19 10.28 5.02 -2.16
CA ILE A 19 11.29 4.19 -1.47
C ILE A 19 11.59 2.92 -2.24
N VAL A 20 10.56 2.26 -2.79
CA VAL A 20 10.79 1.09 -3.65
C VAL A 20 11.61 1.46 -4.88
N ASP A 21 11.34 2.60 -5.52
CA ASP A 21 12.14 3.07 -6.64
C ASP A 21 13.60 3.39 -6.23
N VAL A 22 13.81 4.01 -5.06
CA VAL A 22 15.17 4.23 -4.52
C VAL A 22 15.90 2.90 -4.31
N LEU A 23 15.27 1.96 -3.60
CA LEU A 23 15.87 0.67 -3.27
C LEU A 23 16.04 -0.24 -4.50
N ALA A 24 15.12 -0.17 -5.47
CA ALA A 24 15.12 -1.01 -6.67
C ALA A 24 16.40 -0.90 -7.52
N GLY A 25 17.23 0.12 -7.28
CA GLY A 25 18.57 0.20 -7.88
C GLY A 25 19.50 -0.94 -7.45
N ASN A 26 19.26 -1.54 -6.30
CA ASN A 26 20.04 -2.62 -5.72
C ASN A 26 19.41 -4.00 -5.91
N TYR A 27 18.17 -4.06 -6.40
CA TYR A 27 17.42 -5.31 -6.55
C TYR A 27 17.11 -5.61 -8.02
N PRO A 28 17.56 -6.76 -8.54
CA PRO A 28 17.25 -7.16 -9.91
C PRO A 28 15.78 -7.57 -10.10
N ILE A 29 15.04 -7.76 -9.01
CA ILE A 29 13.63 -8.16 -9.05
C ILE A 29 12.82 -7.38 -8.01
N VAL A 30 11.68 -6.81 -8.44
CA VAL A 30 10.69 -6.17 -7.57
C VAL A 30 9.35 -6.91 -7.71
N ALA A 31 8.72 -7.29 -6.60
CA ALA A 31 7.53 -8.13 -6.62
C ALA A 31 6.39 -7.55 -5.77
N ARG A 32 5.24 -7.25 -6.37
CA ARG A 32 4.00 -6.94 -5.64
C ARG A 32 3.39 -8.23 -5.12
N PHE A 33 3.07 -8.27 -3.83
CA PHE A 33 2.60 -9.50 -3.22
C PHE A 33 1.13 -9.50 -2.81
N GLN A 34 0.47 -8.32 -2.69
CA GLN A 34 -0.93 -8.20 -2.30
C GLN A 34 -1.56 -6.90 -2.82
N GLY A 35 -2.87 -6.71 -2.56
CA GLY A 35 -3.61 -5.55 -3.00
C GLY A 35 -3.97 -5.64 -4.48
N GLY A 36 -4.27 -4.50 -5.08
CA GLY A 36 -4.70 -4.41 -6.47
C GLY A 36 -4.70 -2.95 -6.93
N PRO A 37 -5.57 -2.58 -7.89
CA PRO A 37 -5.61 -1.24 -8.47
C PRO A 37 -6.14 -0.14 -7.52
N ASN A 38 -6.44 -0.47 -6.27
CA ASN A 38 -6.70 0.49 -5.20
C ASN A 38 -5.43 1.17 -4.68
N ALA A 39 -4.25 0.63 -4.94
CA ALA A 39 -2.99 1.30 -4.65
C ALA A 39 -2.75 2.48 -5.61
N GLY A 40 -1.98 3.47 -5.15
CA GLY A 40 -1.49 4.58 -5.94
C GLY A 40 -0.06 4.90 -5.52
N HIS A 41 0.93 4.24 -6.14
CA HIS A 41 2.33 4.45 -5.84
C HIS A 41 2.88 5.55 -6.76
N SER A 42 3.03 6.74 -6.21
CA SER A 42 3.56 7.88 -6.95
C SER A 42 5.07 7.82 -7.03
N LEU A 43 5.59 8.02 -8.23
CA LEU A 43 7.01 8.12 -8.55
C LEU A 43 7.29 9.47 -9.17
N HIS A 44 8.36 10.12 -8.73
CA HIS A 44 8.82 11.41 -9.25
C HIS A 44 10.31 11.31 -9.58
N PHE A 45 10.65 11.43 -10.85
CA PHE A 45 12.04 11.41 -11.33
C PHE A 45 12.15 12.08 -12.71
N GLU A 46 13.27 12.73 -12.98
CA GLU A 46 13.54 13.42 -14.25
C GLU A 46 12.42 14.39 -14.68
N GLY A 47 11.80 15.07 -13.70
CA GLY A 47 10.70 16.02 -13.95
C GLY A 47 9.37 15.37 -14.38
N LYS A 48 9.26 14.05 -14.34
CA LYS A 48 8.04 13.30 -14.67
C LYS A 48 7.41 12.73 -13.43
N SER A 49 6.10 12.54 -13.49
CA SER A 49 5.29 11.93 -12.41
C SER A 49 4.47 10.77 -12.94
N PHE A 50 4.51 9.65 -12.24
CA PHE A 50 3.73 8.46 -12.55
C PHE A 50 2.98 7.99 -11.31
N VAL A 51 1.79 7.42 -11.50
CA VAL A 51 1.02 6.77 -10.45
C VAL A 51 0.78 5.32 -10.84
N LEU A 52 1.54 4.43 -10.21
CA LEU A 52 1.42 2.99 -10.43
C LEU A 52 0.33 2.39 -9.54
N ARG A 53 -0.44 1.45 -10.09
CA ARG A 53 -1.54 0.79 -9.39
C ARG A 53 -1.25 -0.68 -9.12
N SER A 54 -1.06 -1.46 -10.17
CA SER A 54 -0.81 -2.91 -10.08
C SER A 54 0.63 -3.27 -10.42
N ILE A 55 1.29 -2.46 -11.23
CA ILE A 55 2.67 -2.68 -11.67
C ILE A 55 3.64 -2.31 -10.54
N PRO A 56 4.66 -3.15 -10.27
CA PRO A 56 5.69 -2.83 -9.27
C PRO A 56 6.48 -1.56 -9.61
N SER A 57 6.90 -0.84 -8.57
CA SER A 57 7.60 0.45 -8.70
C SER A 57 9.01 0.35 -9.31
N GLY A 58 9.55 -0.86 -9.47
CA GLY A 58 10.80 -1.12 -10.18
C GLY A 58 10.72 -1.05 -11.71
N ILE A 59 9.54 -0.83 -12.31
CA ILE A 59 9.31 -0.92 -13.76
C ILE A 59 10.21 0.04 -14.60
N PHE A 60 10.56 1.19 -14.03
CA PHE A 60 11.41 2.17 -14.68
C PHE A 60 12.92 1.87 -14.56
N ARG A 61 13.32 0.88 -13.74
CA ARG A 61 14.71 0.41 -13.66
C ARG A 61 15.00 -0.52 -14.85
N LYS A 62 16.06 -0.19 -15.60
CA LYS A 62 16.37 -0.80 -16.91
C LYS A 62 16.49 -2.32 -16.85
N ASP A 63 17.11 -2.84 -15.80
CA ASP A 63 17.45 -4.27 -15.67
C ASP A 63 16.59 -5.01 -14.64
N ALA A 64 15.53 -4.35 -14.12
CA ALA A 64 14.68 -4.96 -13.13
C ALA A 64 13.52 -5.75 -13.74
N VAL A 65 13.33 -6.98 -13.25
CA VAL A 65 12.13 -7.80 -13.50
C VAL A 65 11.06 -7.44 -12.47
N ASN A 66 9.83 -7.23 -12.94
CA ASN A 66 8.71 -6.82 -12.11
C ASN A 66 7.68 -7.94 -12.03
N ILE A 67 7.41 -8.46 -10.83
CA ILE A 67 6.51 -9.60 -10.61
C ILE A 67 5.19 -9.11 -10.01
N ILE A 68 4.07 -9.51 -10.65
CA ILE A 68 2.74 -9.43 -10.05
C ILE A 68 2.45 -10.81 -9.43
N GLY A 69 2.48 -10.88 -8.10
CA GLY A 69 2.44 -12.13 -7.33
C GLY A 69 1.04 -12.73 -7.16
N ASN A 70 0.98 -13.94 -6.61
CA ASN A 70 -0.25 -14.72 -6.38
C ASN A 70 -1.27 -14.03 -5.47
N GLY A 71 -0.81 -13.18 -4.55
CA GLY A 71 -1.68 -12.49 -3.60
C GLY A 71 -2.35 -11.23 -4.17
N VAL A 72 -1.93 -10.76 -5.34
CA VAL A 72 -2.51 -9.59 -6.02
C VAL A 72 -3.86 -9.96 -6.64
N VAL A 73 -4.79 -8.99 -6.62
CA VAL A 73 -6.01 -9.05 -7.43
C VAL A 73 -5.86 -8.06 -8.60
N LEU A 74 -5.94 -8.57 -9.83
CA LEU A 74 -5.58 -7.86 -11.04
C LEU A 74 -6.82 -7.51 -11.87
N ASP A 75 -7.04 -6.21 -12.11
CA ASP A 75 -8.02 -5.73 -13.07
C ASP A 75 -7.38 -5.64 -14.47
N PRO A 76 -7.75 -6.50 -15.42
CA PRO A 76 -7.16 -6.49 -16.75
C PRO A 76 -7.30 -5.16 -17.49
N ILE A 77 -8.44 -4.47 -17.32
CA ILE A 77 -8.70 -3.17 -17.96
C ILE A 77 -7.74 -2.11 -17.42
N THR A 78 -7.67 -2.00 -16.09
CA THR A 78 -6.77 -1.03 -15.44
C THR A 78 -5.30 -1.37 -15.73
N PHE A 79 -4.92 -2.64 -15.70
CA PHE A 79 -3.56 -3.11 -16.00
C PHE A 79 -3.15 -2.75 -17.43
N ARG A 80 -4.00 -2.99 -18.42
CA ARG A 80 -3.74 -2.63 -19.81
C ARG A 80 -3.48 -1.12 -19.96
N LYS A 81 -4.36 -0.27 -19.41
CA LYS A 81 -4.21 1.18 -19.45
C LYS A 81 -2.92 1.66 -18.78
N GLU A 82 -2.55 1.03 -17.67
CA GLU A 82 -1.31 1.33 -16.95
C GLU A 82 -0.09 0.97 -17.81
N CYS A 83 -0.08 -0.22 -18.43
CA CYS A 83 0.98 -0.64 -19.35
C CYS A 83 1.12 0.31 -20.56
N GLU A 84 0.01 0.65 -21.22
CA GLU A 84 0.00 1.56 -22.37
C GLU A 84 0.60 2.93 -22.02
N ASN A 85 0.28 3.47 -20.83
CA ASN A 85 0.86 4.73 -20.35
C ASN A 85 2.37 4.63 -20.09
N ILE A 86 2.85 3.50 -19.60
CA ILE A 86 4.29 3.28 -19.36
C ILE A 86 5.01 3.02 -20.68
N GLU A 87 4.45 2.22 -21.59
CA GLU A 87 5.01 1.97 -22.94
C GLU A 87 5.20 3.27 -23.73
N ALA A 88 4.30 4.24 -23.57
CA ALA A 88 4.42 5.57 -24.18
C ALA A 88 5.70 6.33 -23.75
N THR A 89 6.36 5.92 -22.68
CA THR A 89 7.66 6.46 -22.24
C THR A 89 8.87 5.73 -22.79
N GLY A 90 8.66 4.68 -23.62
CA GLY A 90 9.72 3.85 -24.21
C GLY A 90 10.12 2.65 -23.34
N VAL A 91 9.42 2.37 -22.25
CA VAL A 91 9.70 1.20 -21.38
C VAL A 91 9.08 -0.06 -21.99
N PRO A 92 9.84 -1.14 -22.22
CA PRO A 92 9.34 -2.39 -22.79
C PRO A 92 8.65 -3.23 -21.71
N VAL A 93 7.41 -2.88 -21.36
CA VAL A 93 6.69 -3.47 -20.21
C VAL A 93 6.50 -4.98 -20.35
N LYS A 94 6.27 -5.51 -21.56
CA LYS A 94 6.04 -6.94 -21.79
C LYS A 94 7.28 -7.80 -21.50
N GLU A 95 8.47 -7.23 -21.67
CA GLU A 95 9.73 -7.90 -21.38
C GLU A 95 10.06 -7.85 -19.88
N ARG A 96 9.59 -6.80 -19.18
CA ARG A 96 9.93 -6.53 -17.78
C ARG A 96 8.91 -7.03 -16.75
N ILE A 97 7.71 -7.39 -17.20
CA ILE A 97 6.64 -7.84 -16.30
C ILE A 97 6.44 -9.34 -16.40
N VAL A 98 6.37 -9.99 -15.24
CA VAL A 98 6.02 -11.39 -15.05
C VAL A 98 4.78 -11.47 -14.16
N ILE A 99 3.78 -12.27 -14.56
CA ILE A 99 2.50 -12.32 -13.85
C ILE A 99 2.25 -13.73 -13.33
N ALA A 100 1.87 -13.82 -12.06
CA ALA A 100 1.51 -15.07 -11.43
C ALA A 100 0.19 -15.63 -11.99
N LYS A 101 0.18 -16.88 -12.45
CA LYS A 101 -1.03 -17.57 -12.89
C LYS A 101 -2.10 -17.66 -11.81
N LYS A 102 -1.71 -17.69 -10.53
CA LYS A 102 -2.63 -17.83 -9.38
C LYS A 102 -3.17 -16.49 -8.87
N ALA A 103 -2.71 -15.33 -9.38
CA ALA A 103 -3.33 -14.04 -9.11
C ALA A 103 -4.79 -14.05 -9.56
N HIS A 104 -5.68 -13.41 -8.79
CA HIS A 104 -7.11 -13.40 -9.12
C HIS A 104 -7.47 -12.24 -10.01
N LEU A 105 -8.43 -12.46 -10.91
CA LEU A 105 -8.95 -11.44 -11.81
C LEU A 105 -10.09 -10.66 -11.16
N ILE A 106 -10.01 -9.34 -11.25
CA ILE A 106 -11.15 -8.46 -10.95
C ILE A 106 -12.01 -8.40 -12.21
N LEU A 107 -13.24 -8.89 -12.13
CA LEU A 107 -14.23 -8.76 -13.18
C LEU A 107 -14.95 -7.40 -13.09
N PRO A 108 -15.54 -6.87 -14.16
CA PRO A 108 -16.38 -5.67 -14.09
C PRO A 108 -17.48 -5.77 -13.03
N THR A 109 -18.07 -6.95 -12.86
CA THR A 109 -19.12 -7.19 -11.86
C THR A 109 -18.62 -7.14 -10.41
N HIS A 110 -17.33 -7.39 -10.12
CA HIS A 110 -16.76 -7.15 -8.79
C HIS A 110 -16.80 -5.66 -8.43
N ARG A 111 -16.58 -4.74 -9.38
CA ARG A 111 -16.67 -3.30 -9.13
C ARG A 111 -18.12 -2.86 -8.86
N LEU A 112 -19.07 -3.48 -9.54
CA LEU A 112 -20.51 -3.26 -9.29
C LEU A 112 -20.91 -3.76 -7.89
N LEU A 113 -20.44 -4.93 -7.48
CA LEU A 113 -20.66 -5.46 -6.12
C LEU A 113 -20.02 -4.55 -5.04
N ASP A 114 -18.83 -4.02 -5.30
CA ASP A 114 -18.17 -3.08 -4.39
C ASP A 114 -19.00 -1.82 -4.21
N ALA A 115 -19.51 -1.25 -5.31
CA ALA A 115 -20.39 -0.10 -5.30
C ALA A 115 -21.73 -0.37 -4.59
N ALA A 116 -22.33 -1.55 -4.84
CA ALA A 116 -23.57 -1.97 -4.20
C ALA A 116 -23.40 -2.14 -2.68
N ASN A 117 -22.31 -2.77 -2.25
CA ASN A 117 -21.97 -2.95 -0.83
C ASN A 117 -21.79 -1.59 -0.12
N GLU A 118 -21.00 -0.68 -0.69
CA GLU A 118 -20.82 0.67 -0.14
C GLU A 118 -22.15 1.45 -0.08
N ALA A 119 -22.99 1.33 -1.11
CA ALA A 119 -24.30 1.99 -1.11
C ALA A 119 -25.22 1.46 -0.01
N ALA A 120 -25.21 0.13 0.22
CA ALA A 120 -26.05 -0.53 1.22
C ALA A 120 -25.64 -0.17 2.67
N MET A 121 -24.36 0.19 2.92
CA MET A 121 -23.85 0.54 4.25
C MET A 121 -24.33 1.93 4.76
N GLY A 122 -24.86 2.80 3.91
CA GLY A 122 -25.38 4.11 4.32
C GLY A 122 -24.32 4.94 5.07
N LYS A 123 -24.59 5.24 6.36
CA LYS A 123 -23.66 5.98 7.23
C LYS A 123 -22.45 5.17 7.68
N GLY A 124 -22.50 3.84 7.59
CA GLY A 124 -21.43 2.91 7.97
C GLY A 124 -20.42 2.63 6.83
N LYS A 125 -20.39 3.45 5.79
CA LYS A 125 -19.47 3.30 4.65
C LYS A 125 -18.02 3.17 5.10
N ILE A 126 -17.31 2.19 4.55
CA ILE A 126 -15.87 2.01 4.75
C ILE A 126 -15.08 3.10 4.01
N GLY A 127 -15.63 3.59 2.90
CA GLY A 127 -14.94 4.50 1.99
C GLY A 127 -14.11 3.76 0.95
N SER A 128 -14.65 2.66 0.42
CA SER A 128 -14.03 1.86 -0.64
C SER A 128 -13.64 2.72 -1.85
N THR A 129 -12.59 2.27 -2.53
CA THR A 129 -12.14 2.87 -3.80
C THR A 129 -12.99 2.46 -5.00
N LEU A 130 -14.00 1.63 -4.81
CA LEU A 130 -14.91 1.06 -5.82
C LEU A 130 -14.16 0.33 -6.95
N LYS A 131 -13.04 -0.32 -6.61
CA LYS A 131 -12.20 -1.07 -7.56
C LYS A 131 -12.44 -2.58 -7.52
N GLY A 132 -13.44 -3.04 -6.75
CA GLY A 132 -13.81 -4.44 -6.67
C GLY A 132 -12.86 -5.29 -5.85
N ILE A 133 -12.02 -4.69 -5.03
CA ILE A 133 -11.00 -5.41 -4.24
C ILE A 133 -11.64 -6.38 -3.26
N GLY A 134 -12.53 -5.90 -2.39
CA GLY A 134 -13.23 -6.72 -1.40
C GLY A 134 -13.98 -7.90 -2.04
N PRO A 135 -14.89 -7.67 -2.99
CA PRO A 135 -15.61 -8.74 -3.68
C PRO A 135 -14.69 -9.78 -4.34
N THR A 136 -13.56 -9.36 -4.92
CA THR A 136 -12.61 -10.30 -5.54
C THR A 136 -11.91 -11.18 -4.50
N TYR A 137 -11.49 -10.61 -3.35
CA TYR A 137 -10.95 -11.41 -2.25
C TYR A 137 -12.01 -12.32 -1.62
N THR A 138 -13.28 -11.88 -1.55
CA THR A 138 -14.40 -12.74 -1.12
C THR A 138 -14.52 -13.95 -2.03
N ASP A 139 -14.49 -13.77 -3.34
CA ASP A 139 -14.54 -14.88 -4.29
C ASP A 139 -13.31 -15.78 -4.24
N LYS A 140 -12.13 -15.21 -4.00
CA LYS A 140 -10.90 -15.98 -3.75
C LYS A 140 -11.08 -16.92 -2.56
N VAL A 141 -11.53 -16.42 -1.41
CA VAL A 141 -11.69 -17.19 -0.17
C VAL A 141 -12.84 -18.18 -0.28
N SER A 142 -13.94 -17.82 -0.95
CA SER A 142 -15.06 -18.71 -1.23
C SER A 142 -14.78 -19.72 -2.36
N ARG A 143 -13.61 -19.66 -3.00
CA ARG A 143 -13.14 -20.58 -4.07
C ARG A 143 -13.97 -20.50 -5.35
N ASN A 144 -14.49 -19.31 -5.66
CA ASN A 144 -15.28 -19.08 -6.88
C ASN A 144 -14.57 -18.17 -7.88
N GLY A 145 -13.52 -17.45 -7.43
CA GLY A 145 -12.81 -16.47 -8.23
C GLY A 145 -12.07 -17.08 -9.44
N LEU A 146 -11.93 -16.30 -10.49
CA LEU A 146 -11.12 -16.61 -11.66
C LEU A 146 -9.69 -16.14 -11.45
N ARG A 147 -8.73 -16.92 -11.94
CA ARG A 147 -7.29 -16.61 -11.84
C ARG A 147 -6.74 -16.18 -13.19
N VAL A 148 -5.63 -15.49 -13.16
CA VAL A 148 -4.91 -15.09 -14.39
C VAL A 148 -4.62 -16.30 -15.30
N GLY A 149 -4.19 -17.42 -14.74
CA GLY A 149 -3.92 -18.64 -15.52
C GLY A 149 -5.14 -19.23 -16.23
N ASP A 150 -6.35 -18.98 -15.74
CA ASP A 150 -7.59 -19.49 -16.33
C ASP A 150 -7.86 -18.91 -17.72
N VAL A 151 -7.30 -17.71 -18.04
CA VAL A 151 -7.49 -17.07 -19.35
C VAL A 151 -6.91 -17.89 -20.51
N LEU A 152 -6.02 -18.86 -20.21
CA LEU A 152 -5.43 -19.75 -21.21
C LEU A 152 -6.32 -20.95 -21.54
N ALA A 153 -7.35 -21.19 -20.74
CA ALA A 153 -8.27 -22.31 -20.96
C ALA A 153 -9.33 -21.98 -22.01
N SER A 154 -9.67 -22.95 -22.87
CA SER A 154 -10.68 -22.77 -23.91
C SER A 154 -12.09 -22.49 -23.37
N ASP A 155 -12.39 -22.95 -22.15
CA ASP A 155 -13.67 -22.73 -21.45
C ASP A 155 -13.70 -21.48 -20.57
N PHE A 156 -12.67 -20.60 -20.67
CA PHE A 156 -12.62 -19.34 -19.89
C PHE A 156 -13.88 -18.47 -20.06
N PRO A 157 -14.44 -18.27 -21.29
CA PRO A 157 -15.66 -17.49 -21.43
C PRO A 157 -16.86 -18.09 -20.69
N ASP A 158 -16.97 -19.40 -20.60
CA ASP A 158 -18.06 -20.05 -19.87
C ASP A 158 -17.88 -19.93 -18.35
N ARG A 159 -16.63 -20.04 -17.84
CA ARG A 159 -16.32 -19.78 -16.43
C ARG A 159 -16.60 -18.32 -16.06
N PHE A 160 -16.24 -17.39 -16.93
CA PHE A 160 -16.56 -15.95 -16.76
C PHE A 160 -18.07 -15.74 -16.66
N ARG A 161 -18.85 -16.28 -17.60
CA ARG A 161 -20.30 -16.15 -17.62
C ARG A 161 -20.92 -16.71 -16.34
N LYS A 162 -20.51 -17.88 -15.89
CA LYS A 162 -21.00 -18.51 -14.67
C LYS A 162 -20.75 -17.64 -13.43
N LEU A 163 -19.59 -17.00 -13.32
CA LEU A 163 -19.28 -16.12 -12.20
C LEU A 163 -20.06 -14.80 -12.32
N LYS A 164 -20.14 -14.22 -13.52
CA LYS A 164 -20.96 -13.03 -13.80
C LYS A 164 -22.43 -13.25 -13.40
N ASP A 165 -23.04 -14.36 -13.81
CA ASP A 165 -24.44 -14.67 -13.52
C ASP A 165 -24.69 -14.78 -12.00
N ARG A 166 -23.74 -15.32 -11.24
CA ARG A 166 -23.77 -15.31 -9.77
C ARG A 166 -23.75 -13.89 -9.20
N HIS A 167 -22.89 -13.03 -9.71
CA HIS A 167 -22.81 -11.63 -9.28
C HIS A 167 -24.08 -10.86 -9.65
N VAL A 168 -24.62 -11.06 -10.84
CA VAL A 168 -25.88 -10.44 -11.27
C VAL A 168 -27.02 -10.83 -10.35
N LYS A 169 -27.10 -12.11 -9.95
CA LYS A 169 -28.09 -12.55 -8.96
C LYS A 169 -27.92 -11.84 -7.62
N MET A 170 -26.69 -11.68 -7.14
CA MET A 170 -26.44 -10.95 -5.89
C MET A 170 -26.82 -9.47 -6.00
N LEU A 171 -26.45 -8.78 -7.09
CA LEU A 171 -26.81 -7.39 -7.36
C LEU A 171 -28.33 -7.20 -7.43
N SER A 172 -29.06 -8.14 -8.06
CA SER A 172 -30.52 -8.14 -8.10
C SER A 172 -31.15 -8.27 -6.71
N GLN A 173 -30.59 -9.16 -5.85
CA GLN A 173 -31.04 -9.29 -4.45
C GLN A 173 -30.80 -8.03 -3.63
N MET A 174 -29.74 -7.28 -3.94
CA MET A 174 -29.46 -5.98 -3.32
C MET A 174 -30.26 -4.83 -3.93
N GLN A 175 -31.08 -5.08 -4.94
CA GLN A 175 -31.84 -4.07 -5.69
C GLN A 175 -30.96 -2.94 -6.24
N PHE A 176 -29.71 -3.28 -6.63
CA PHE A 176 -28.74 -2.32 -7.15
C PHE A 176 -28.88 -2.20 -8.67
N GLU A 177 -29.33 -1.04 -9.14
CA GLU A 177 -29.47 -0.75 -10.57
C GLU A 177 -28.09 -0.56 -11.21
N CYS A 178 -27.76 -1.41 -12.17
CA CYS A 178 -26.48 -1.37 -12.89
C CYS A 178 -26.59 -2.05 -14.26
N ASN A 179 -25.58 -1.84 -15.10
CA ASN A 179 -25.41 -2.58 -16.35
C ASN A 179 -24.20 -3.53 -16.23
N PRO A 180 -24.42 -4.83 -15.94
CA PRO A 180 -23.33 -5.81 -15.77
C PRO A 180 -22.51 -6.07 -17.03
N GLU A 181 -23.01 -5.66 -18.21
CA GLU A 181 -22.40 -5.94 -19.52
C GLU A 181 -21.60 -4.75 -20.07
N ALA A 182 -21.70 -3.58 -19.43
CA ALA A 182 -21.14 -2.33 -19.95
C ALA A 182 -19.65 -2.39 -20.30
N GLU A 183 -18.86 -3.16 -19.52
CA GLU A 183 -17.41 -3.24 -19.70
C GLU A 183 -16.94 -4.64 -20.14
N GLU A 184 -17.86 -5.55 -20.51
CA GLU A 184 -17.50 -6.94 -20.83
C GLU A 184 -16.60 -7.04 -22.07
N ALA A 185 -16.92 -6.29 -23.13
CA ALA A 185 -16.09 -6.26 -24.33
C ALA A 185 -14.69 -5.70 -24.07
N GLU A 186 -14.58 -4.63 -23.28
CA GLU A 186 -13.28 -4.05 -22.87
C GLU A 186 -12.49 -5.02 -22.01
N PHE A 187 -13.16 -5.74 -21.10
CA PHE A 187 -12.53 -6.77 -20.26
C PHE A 187 -11.92 -7.88 -21.10
N PHE A 188 -12.65 -8.46 -22.07
CA PHE A 188 -12.10 -9.51 -22.93
C PHE A 188 -10.95 -8.98 -23.81
N ALA A 189 -11.05 -7.77 -24.34
CA ALA A 189 -9.95 -7.14 -25.07
C ALA A 189 -8.71 -6.96 -24.19
N ALA A 190 -8.89 -6.61 -22.91
CA ALA A 190 -7.80 -6.51 -21.93
C ALA A 190 -7.25 -7.88 -21.52
N VAL A 191 -8.07 -8.92 -21.48
CA VAL A 191 -7.61 -10.31 -21.28
C VAL A 191 -6.73 -10.77 -22.44
N GLU A 192 -7.08 -10.48 -23.68
CA GLU A 192 -6.23 -10.81 -24.84
C GLU A 192 -4.88 -10.05 -24.79
N TYR A 193 -4.87 -8.81 -24.31
CA TYR A 193 -3.64 -8.08 -24.04
C TYR A 193 -2.80 -8.74 -22.93
N LEU A 194 -3.44 -9.18 -21.83
CA LEU A 194 -2.81 -9.86 -20.71
C LEU A 194 -2.11 -11.16 -21.12
N LYS A 195 -2.66 -11.92 -22.07
CA LYS A 195 -2.06 -13.16 -22.61
C LYS A 195 -0.70 -12.94 -23.27
N GLN A 196 -0.35 -11.70 -23.63
CA GLN A 196 0.93 -11.38 -24.25
C GLN A 196 2.09 -11.30 -23.25
N PHE A 197 1.79 -11.35 -21.95
CA PHE A 197 2.80 -11.32 -20.88
C PHE A 197 3.26 -12.73 -20.50
N ARG A 198 4.40 -12.80 -19.85
CA ARG A 198 4.92 -14.04 -19.29
C ARG A 198 4.13 -14.45 -18.06
N LEU A 199 3.29 -15.47 -18.18
CA LEU A 199 2.51 -16.07 -17.09
C LEU A 199 3.27 -17.23 -16.46
N VAL A 200 3.48 -17.21 -15.13
CA VAL A 200 4.31 -18.19 -14.44
C VAL A 200 3.60 -18.80 -13.21
N ASP A 201 4.06 -19.97 -12.80
CA ASP A 201 3.81 -20.53 -11.49
C ASP A 201 4.76 -19.85 -10.50
N CYS A 202 4.25 -18.77 -9.87
CA CYS A 202 5.05 -17.76 -9.18
C CYS A 202 5.92 -18.34 -8.05
N GLU A 203 5.39 -19.29 -7.29
CA GLU A 203 6.11 -19.97 -6.21
C GLU A 203 7.37 -20.68 -6.70
N TYR A 204 7.31 -21.35 -7.85
CA TYR A 204 8.50 -21.97 -8.44
C TYR A 204 9.44 -20.92 -9.04
N TYR A 205 8.87 -19.94 -9.72
CA TYR A 205 9.65 -18.88 -10.34
C TYR A 205 10.44 -18.05 -9.31
N VAL A 206 9.78 -17.57 -8.26
CA VAL A 206 10.38 -16.74 -7.21
C VAL A 206 11.42 -17.53 -6.42
N ASN A 207 11.12 -18.75 -5.99
CA ASN A 207 12.07 -19.55 -5.23
C ASN A 207 13.33 -19.89 -6.05
N LYS A 208 13.18 -20.16 -7.36
CA LYS A 208 14.32 -20.35 -8.25
C LYS A 208 15.17 -19.06 -8.39
N GLN A 209 14.52 -17.90 -8.54
CA GLN A 209 15.28 -16.63 -8.59
C GLN A 209 16.03 -16.36 -7.27
N LEU A 210 15.45 -16.72 -6.10
CA LEU A 210 16.09 -16.56 -4.79
C LEU A 210 17.32 -17.44 -4.58
N GLU A 211 17.63 -18.39 -5.45
CA GLU A 211 18.90 -19.13 -5.40
C GLU A 211 20.09 -18.21 -5.72
N GLU A 212 19.91 -17.25 -6.63
CA GLU A 212 20.99 -16.42 -7.16
C GLU A 212 20.77 -14.90 -6.99
N LYS A 213 19.53 -14.44 -6.76
CA LYS A 213 19.16 -13.02 -6.79
C LYS A 213 18.39 -12.64 -5.54
N GLU A 214 18.62 -11.41 -5.08
CA GLU A 214 17.78 -10.76 -4.08
C GLU A 214 16.51 -10.22 -4.72
N ILE A 215 15.42 -10.28 -3.97
CA ILE A 215 14.09 -9.82 -4.42
C ILE A 215 13.58 -8.80 -3.42
N LEU A 216 13.07 -7.68 -3.90
CA LEU A 216 12.36 -6.69 -3.12
C LEU A 216 10.85 -6.92 -3.24
N ALA A 217 10.20 -7.32 -2.16
CA ALA A 217 8.76 -7.47 -2.10
C ALA A 217 8.09 -6.13 -1.73
N GLU A 218 7.29 -5.60 -2.62
CA GLU A 218 6.59 -4.33 -2.49
C GLU A 218 5.17 -4.53 -1.96
N GLY A 219 4.89 -4.02 -0.75
CA GLY A 219 3.57 -4.00 -0.15
C GLY A 219 2.71 -2.83 -0.65
N ALA A 220 1.42 -2.96 -0.46
CA ALA A 220 0.43 -1.92 -0.71
C ALA A 220 -0.37 -1.65 0.56
N GLN A 221 -1.04 -0.48 0.64
CA GLN A 221 -1.74 0.01 1.83
C GLN A 221 -0.78 0.16 3.02
N GLY A 222 -1.22 -0.08 4.25
CA GLY A 222 -0.42 0.00 5.46
C GLY A 222 -0.92 -0.96 6.54
N SER A 223 -0.11 -1.19 7.57
CA SER A 223 -0.36 -2.19 8.62
C SER A 223 -1.68 -1.97 9.35
N MET A 224 -2.07 -0.71 9.58
CA MET A 224 -3.34 -0.38 10.23
C MET A 224 -4.57 -0.61 9.33
N LEU A 225 -4.36 -1.00 8.07
CA LEU A 225 -5.38 -1.44 7.11
C LEU A 225 -5.34 -2.94 6.83
N ASP A 226 -4.54 -3.71 7.56
CA ASP A 226 -4.47 -5.18 7.43
C ASP A 226 -5.82 -5.82 7.77
N ILE A 227 -6.20 -6.86 7.02
CA ILE A 227 -7.50 -7.52 7.19
C ILE A 227 -7.67 -8.16 8.57
N ASP A 228 -6.59 -8.69 9.15
CA ASP A 228 -6.62 -9.40 10.42
C ASP A 228 -6.25 -8.51 11.61
N TYR A 229 -5.29 -7.59 11.41
CA TYR A 229 -4.65 -6.84 12.49
C TYR A 229 -4.87 -5.33 12.41
N GLY A 230 -5.51 -4.84 11.36
CA GLY A 230 -5.84 -3.43 11.20
C GLY A 230 -7.05 -2.97 11.99
N SER A 231 -7.47 -1.74 11.75
CA SER A 231 -8.63 -1.11 12.39
C SER A 231 -9.97 -1.64 11.83
N TYR A 232 -10.22 -2.94 11.98
CA TYR A 232 -11.43 -3.61 11.49
C TYR A 232 -12.71 -2.95 12.03
N PRO A 233 -13.79 -2.76 11.22
CA PRO A 233 -13.95 -3.21 9.82
C PRO A 233 -13.38 -2.24 8.76
N PHE A 234 -12.74 -1.15 9.14
CA PHE A 234 -12.23 -0.11 8.25
C PHE A 234 -10.82 -0.46 7.73
N VAL A 235 -10.73 -1.57 7.01
CA VAL A 235 -9.49 -2.19 6.52
C VAL A 235 -9.59 -2.56 5.05
N THR A 236 -8.46 -2.91 4.43
CA THR A 236 -8.45 -3.57 3.12
C THR A 236 -8.71 -5.07 3.28
N SER A 237 -9.04 -5.76 2.20
CA SER A 237 -9.35 -7.20 2.22
C SER A 237 -8.11 -8.08 2.01
N SER A 238 -6.91 -7.56 2.25
CA SER A 238 -5.66 -8.29 2.04
C SER A 238 -4.72 -8.15 3.23
N SER A 239 -3.80 -9.12 3.39
CA SER A 239 -2.76 -9.07 4.41
C SER A 239 -1.65 -8.13 3.99
N THR A 240 -1.51 -7.01 4.72
CA THR A 240 -0.50 -5.97 4.48
C THR A 240 0.75 -6.15 5.32
N ALA A 241 0.74 -7.08 6.29
CA ALA A 241 1.87 -7.44 7.13
C ALA A 241 2.93 -8.25 6.35
N CYS A 242 4.11 -8.43 6.92
CA CYS A 242 5.22 -9.17 6.32
C CYS A 242 4.84 -10.60 5.91
N ALA A 243 4.01 -11.29 6.70
CA ALA A 243 3.48 -12.63 6.38
C ALA A 243 2.74 -12.66 5.03
N GLY A 244 2.12 -11.54 4.63
CA GLY A 244 1.47 -11.39 3.32
C GLY A 244 2.43 -11.59 2.15
N ALA A 245 3.71 -11.22 2.29
CA ALA A 245 4.73 -11.47 1.26
C ALA A 245 5.01 -12.97 1.09
N CYS A 246 5.07 -13.73 2.18
CA CYS A 246 5.24 -15.17 2.14
C CYS A 246 4.09 -15.85 1.37
N ILE A 247 2.85 -15.50 1.71
CA ILE A 247 1.65 -16.08 1.08
C ILE A 247 1.52 -15.60 -0.36
N GLY A 248 1.73 -14.31 -0.58
CA GLY A 248 1.52 -13.67 -1.88
C GLY A 248 2.53 -14.04 -2.96
N LEU A 249 3.73 -14.49 -2.57
CA LEU A 249 4.79 -14.91 -3.50
C LEU A 249 5.10 -16.41 -3.42
N GLY A 250 4.55 -17.11 -2.43
CA GLY A 250 4.82 -18.55 -2.23
C GLY A 250 6.24 -18.82 -1.72
N VAL A 251 6.71 -18.00 -0.76
CA VAL A 251 8.07 -18.08 -0.19
C VAL A 251 7.99 -18.47 1.28
N ALA A 252 8.91 -19.31 1.72
CA ALA A 252 8.98 -19.74 3.12
C ALA A 252 9.38 -18.55 4.03
N PRO A 253 8.82 -18.43 5.26
CA PRO A 253 9.16 -17.34 6.20
C PRO A 253 10.67 -17.24 6.49
N SER A 254 11.39 -18.35 6.50
CA SER A 254 12.85 -18.40 6.71
C SER A 254 13.67 -17.73 5.60
N LYS A 255 13.06 -17.41 4.47
CA LYS A 255 13.69 -16.71 3.35
C LYS A 255 13.55 -15.19 3.44
N ILE A 256 12.77 -14.68 4.38
CA ILE A 256 12.66 -13.24 4.64
C ILE A 256 14.01 -12.72 5.13
N GLY A 257 14.44 -11.61 4.53
CA GLY A 257 15.63 -10.84 4.90
C GLY A 257 15.28 -9.59 5.69
N HIS A 258 15.63 -8.40 5.15
CA HIS A 258 15.26 -7.14 5.75
C HIS A 258 13.75 -6.86 5.59
N VAL A 259 13.16 -6.28 6.63
CA VAL A 259 11.80 -5.78 6.61
C VAL A 259 11.83 -4.28 6.81
N TYR A 260 11.72 -3.56 5.71
CA TYR A 260 11.70 -2.09 5.68
C TYR A 260 10.30 -1.57 6.00
N GLY A 261 10.18 -0.91 7.14
CA GLY A 261 8.94 -0.29 7.59
C GLY A 261 8.91 1.20 7.28
N ILE A 262 7.99 1.62 6.40
CA ILE A 262 7.84 3.03 6.00
C ILE A 262 6.74 3.69 6.82
N PHE A 263 7.04 4.86 7.39
CA PHE A 263 6.09 5.72 8.07
C PHE A 263 6.33 7.20 7.73
N LYS A 264 5.32 8.02 7.81
CA LYS A 264 5.45 9.48 7.75
C LYS A 264 5.74 10.04 9.14
N ALA A 265 6.44 11.16 9.20
CA ALA A 265 6.69 11.90 10.44
C ALA A 265 5.39 12.39 11.14
N TYR A 266 4.25 12.21 10.51
CA TYR A 266 2.89 12.42 11.01
C TYR A 266 1.96 11.34 10.45
N CYS A 267 0.71 11.30 10.90
CA CYS A 267 -0.25 10.32 10.40
C CYS A 267 -1.24 10.92 9.41
N THR A 268 -1.66 10.10 8.45
CA THR A 268 -2.78 10.43 7.56
C THR A 268 -3.68 9.23 7.37
N ARG A 269 -4.98 9.49 7.17
CA ARG A 269 -5.95 8.44 6.86
C ARG A 269 -6.91 8.88 5.77
N VAL A 270 -7.23 7.97 4.86
CA VAL A 270 -8.32 8.10 3.89
C VAL A 270 -9.49 7.21 4.32
N GLY A 271 -10.72 7.70 4.14
CA GLY A 271 -11.92 6.95 4.51
C GLY A 271 -12.29 7.02 5.98
N SER A 272 -13.23 6.17 6.36
CA SER A 272 -13.79 6.12 7.71
C SER A 272 -12.91 5.30 8.66
N GLY A 273 -13.30 5.25 9.92
CA GLY A 273 -12.68 4.46 10.97
C GLY A 273 -11.82 5.27 11.94
N PRO A 274 -11.30 4.60 12.98
CA PRO A 274 -10.59 5.26 14.08
C PRO A 274 -9.27 5.89 13.60
N PHE A 275 -8.97 7.05 14.16
CA PHE A 275 -7.73 7.75 13.96
C PHE A 275 -7.40 8.53 15.26
N PRO A 276 -6.76 7.88 16.23
CA PRO A 276 -6.61 8.44 17.59
C PRO A 276 -5.96 9.81 17.65
N THR A 277 -4.99 10.07 16.77
CA THR A 277 -4.22 11.33 16.75
C THR A 277 -4.75 12.36 15.77
N GLU A 278 -5.98 12.18 15.22
CA GLU A 278 -6.57 13.10 14.25
C GLU A 278 -6.69 14.52 14.79
N LEU A 279 -6.38 15.51 13.96
CA LEU A 279 -6.45 16.92 14.27
C LEU A 279 -7.58 17.59 13.49
N PHE A 280 -8.44 18.29 14.21
CA PHE A 280 -9.59 19.02 13.66
C PHE A 280 -9.40 20.53 13.68
N ASP A 281 -8.20 20.99 14.04
CA ASP A 281 -7.81 22.38 14.23
C ASP A 281 -6.93 22.91 13.07
N GLU A 282 -6.42 24.12 13.22
CA GLU A 282 -5.52 24.77 12.29
C GLU A 282 -4.23 23.98 12.06
N THR A 283 -3.78 23.21 13.04
CA THR A 283 -2.59 22.35 12.94
C THR A 283 -2.81 21.24 11.92
N GLY A 284 -3.98 20.58 11.97
CA GLY A 284 -4.36 19.56 11.00
C GLY A 284 -4.47 20.12 9.57
N GLU A 285 -5.04 21.33 9.43
CA GLU A 285 -5.11 22.01 8.13
C GLU A 285 -3.72 22.41 7.62
N LYS A 286 -2.83 22.89 8.50
CA LYS A 286 -1.44 23.24 8.15
C LYS A 286 -0.70 21.99 7.66
N LEU A 287 -0.78 20.85 8.37
CA LEU A 287 -0.19 19.59 7.94
C LEU A 287 -0.71 19.15 6.57
N ARG A 288 -2.03 19.23 6.34
CA ARG A 288 -2.65 18.86 5.06
C ARG A 288 -2.13 19.70 3.91
N LYS A 289 -2.00 21.02 4.10
CA LYS A 289 -1.52 21.94 3.06
C LYS A 289 -0.04 21.73 2.75
N ILE A 290 0.82 21.71 3.79
CA ILE A 290 2.27 21.54 3.62
C ILE A 290 2.58 20.18 3.03
N GLY A 291 1.95 19.11 3.57
CA GLY A 291 2.15 17.76 3.11
C GLY A 291 1.48 17.44 1.77
N ASN A 292 0.71 18.38 1.18
CA ASN A 292 -0.11 18.13 -0.02
C ASN A 292 -0.95 16.84 0.13
N GLU A 293 -1.65 16.72 1.27
CA GLU A 293 -2.38 15.50 1.65
C GLU A 293 -3.75 15.45 0.99
N PHE A 294 -3.72 15.18 -0.32
CA PHE A 294 -4.89 14.96 -1.16
C PHE A 294 -4.75 13.64 -1.91
N GLY A 295 -5.87 12.98 -2.16
CA GLY A 295 -5.87 11.71 -2.90
C GLY A 295 -5.41 11.91 -4.35
N ALA A 296 -4.37 11.19 -4.77
CA ALA A 296 -3.77 11.32 -6.10
C ALA A 296 -4.76 11.07 -7.26
N VAL A 297 -5.86 10.35 -7.01
CA VAL A 297 -6.86 9.97 -8.01
C VAL A 297 -8.15 10.79 -7.88
N THR A 298 -8.59 11.02 -6.64
CA THR A 298 -9.90 11.64 -6.35
C THR A 298 -9.79 13.10 -5.92
N GLY A 299 -8.58 13.60 -5.63
CA GLY A 299 -8.38 14.92 -5.04
C GLY A 299 -8.97 15.07 -3.62
N ARG A 300 -9.51 14.00 -3.03
CA ARG A 300 -10.16 14.04 -1.73
C ARG A 300 -9.14 14.39 -0.64
N PRO A 301 -9.43 15.35 0.26
CA PRO A 301 -8.55 15.69 1.36
C PRO A 301 -8.37 14.48 2.31
N ARG A 302 -7.14 14.22 2.72
CA ARG A 302 -6.82 13.23 3.75
C ARG A 302 -7.04 13.83 5.14
N ARG A 303 -7.45 12.99 6.07
CA ARG A 303 -7.44 13.28 7.50
C ARG A 303 -5.97 13.30 7.95
N CYS A 304 -5.58 14.27 8.77
CA CYS A 304 -4.19 14.44 9.24
C CYS A 304 -4.16 14.44 10.77
N GLY A 305 -3.08 13.96 11.33
CA GLY A 305 -2.87 13.90 12.77
C GLY A 305 -1.39 13.78 13.13
N TRP A 306 -1.09 13.96 14.43
CA TRP A 306 0.26 13.76 14.94
C TRP A 306 0.72 12.31 14.79
N LEU A 307 2.03 12.09 14.81
CA LEU A 307 2.61 10.75 14.76
C LEU A 307 2.11 9.89 15.93
N ASP A 308 1.65 8.69 15.61
CA ASP A 308 1.13 7.70 16.55
C ASP A 308 2.16 6.58 16.73
N LEU A 309 2.96 6.66 17.79
CA LEU A 309 3.98 5.64 18.08
C LEU A 309 3.40 4.36 18.67
N VAL A 310 2.21 4.40 19.26
CA VAL A 310 1.53 3.19 19.75
C VAL A 310 1.16 2.31 18.56
N ALA A 311 0.49 2.87 17.56
CA ALA A 311 0.15 2.17 16.34
C ALA A 311 1.41 1.75 15.56
N LEU A 312 2.45 2.58 15.54
CA LEU A 312 3.69 2.28 14.84
C LEU A 312 4.47 1.12 15.50
N LYS A 313 4.57 1.12 16.83
CA LYS A 313 5.19 0.03 17.63
C LYS A 313 4.46 -1.30 17.41
N TYR A 314 3.13 -1.25 17.37
CA TYR A 314 2.30 -2.41 17.05
C TYR A 314 2.61 -2.96 15.64
N ALA A 315 2.67 -2.10 14.64
CA ALA A 315 3.00 -2.50 13.27
C ALA A 315 4.43 -3.08 13.13
N VAL A 316 5.41 -2.49 13.84
CA VAL A 316 6.77 -2.99 13.94
C VAL A 316 6.81 -4.41 14.51
N MET A 317 6.10 -4.64 15.61
CA MET A 317 6.01 -5.95 16.25
C MET A 317 5.37 -7.00 15.33
N LEU A 318 4.22 -6.69 14.70
CA LEU A 318 3.50 -7.62 13.84
C LEU A 318 4.30 -8.07 12.62
N SER A 319 5.09 -7.16 12.05
CA SER A 319 5.81 -7.41 10.81
C SER A 319 7.27 -7.80 11.01
N GLY A 320 7.79 -7.71 12.24
CA GLY A 320 9.20 -7.96 12.52
C GLY A 320 10.11 -6.99 11.76
N VAL A 321 9.77 -5.70 11.78
CA VAL A 321 10.50 -4.64 11.07
C VAL A 321 11.94 -4.60 11.58
N THR A 322 12.90 -4.62 10.64
CA THR A 322 14.34 -4.55 10.94
C THR A 322 14.92 -3.16 10.73
N ASP A 323 14.33 -2.40 9.80
CA ASP A 323 14.82 -1.09 9.39
C ASP A 323 13.63 -0.14 9.15
N LEU A 324 13.67 1.04 9.74
CA LEU A 324 12.64 2.06 9.58
C LEU A 324 13.03 3.08 8.51
N ILE A 325 12.02 3.58 7.83
CA ILE A 325 12.15 4.63 6.81
C ILE A 325 11.16 5.74 7.12
N MET A 326 11.67 6.91 7.47
CA MET A 326 10.86 8.07 7.81
C MET A 326 10.64 8.96 6.59
N MET A 327 9.39 9.28 6.32
CA MET A 327 8.96 10.09 5.19
C MET A 327 8.42 11.44 5.63
N LYS A 328 8.61 12.46 4.79
CA LYS A 328 7.94 13.75 4.95
C LYS A 328 8.27 14.50 6.26
N SER A 329 9.47 14.36 6.75
CA SER A 329 9.94 15.10 7.94
C SER A 329 9.99 16.61 7.67
N ASP A 330 10.31 16.99 6.44
CA ASP A 330 10.28 18.37 5.91
C ASP A 330 8.92 19.06 6.12
N CYS A 331 7.83 18.28 6.18
CA CYS A 331 6.51 18.87 6.45
C CYS A 331 6.35 19.43 7.87
N LEU A 332 7.26 19.11 8.78
CA LEU A 332 7.26 19.59 10.16
C LEU A 332 8.19 20.79 10.39
N ASP A 333 8.92 21.24 9.40
CA ASP A 333 9.97 22.28 9.49
C ASP A 333 9.51 23.60 10.14
N SER A 334 8.23 23.96 9.93
CA SER A 334 7.67 25.23 10.41
C SER A 334 6.84 25.13 11.69
N PHE A 335 6.93 23.99 12.40
CA PHE A 335 6.20 23.79 13.66
C PHE A 335 7.11 24.13 14.85
N GLU A 336 6.65 25.02 15.74
CA GLU A 336 7.38 25.35 16.97
C GLU A 336 7.38 24.20 17.98
N THR A 337 6.27 23.47 18.04
CA THR A 337 6.08 22.28 18.89
C THR A 337 5.57 21.13 18.06
N ILE A 338 6.21 19.98 18.20
CA ILE A 338 5.84 18.72 17.55
C ILE A 338 5.38 17.75 18.63
N LYS A 339 4.23 17.12 18.42
CA LYS A 339 3.67 16.15 19.36
C LYS A 339 3.73 14.74 18.79
N VAL A 340 4.03 13.79 19.65
CA VAL A 340 4.07 12.37 19.32
C VAL A 340 3.26 11.59 20.34
N CYS A 341 2.29 10.80 19.89
CA CYS A 341 1.49 9.98 20.77
C CYS A 341 2.30 8.77 21.24
N THR A 342 2.49 8.66 22.56
CA THR A 342 3.30 7.62 23.21
C THR A 342 2.49 6.63 24.02
N SER A 343 1.24 6.96 24.37
CA SER A 343 0.27 6.06 24.99
C SER A 343 -1.16 6.50 24.69
N TYR A 344 -2.12 5.66 24.98
CA TYR A 344 -3.55 5.95 24.92
C TYR A 344 -4.18 5.91 26.31
N LYS A 345 -5.21 6.70 26.54
CA LYS A 345 -6.17 6.47 27.61
C LYS A 345 -7.42 5.86 26.99
N VAL A 346 -7.74 4.64 27.40
CA VAL A 346 -8.93 3.90 26.98
C VAL A 346 -9.77 3.69 28.23
N ASP A 347 -10.97 4.23 28.25
CA ASP A 347 -11.85 4.21 29.43
C ASP A 347 -11.17 4.70 30.73
N GLY A 348 -10.30 5.70 30.59
CA GLY A 348 -9.55 6.31 31.69
C GLY A 348 -8.30 5.55 32.14
N GLN A 349 -7.99 4.40 31.55
CA GLN A 349 -6.78 3.64 31.83
C GLN A 349 -5.73 3.86 30.76
N GLU A 350 -4.50 4.16 31.17
CA GLU A 350 -3.38 4.35 30.25
C GLU A 350 -2.83 3.01 29.75
N THR A 351 -2.57 2.93 28.44
CA THR A 351 -2.02 1.75 27.76
C THR A 351 -1.12 2.13 26.60
N ASP A 352 -0.11 1.31 26.34
CA ASP A 352 0.74 1.39 25.14
C ASP A 352 0.34 0.36 24.07
N GLN A 353 -0.88 -0.19 24.16
CA GLN A 353 -1.39 -1.18 23.23
C GLN A 353 -2.55 -0.63 22.40
N VAL A 354 -2.63 -1.04 21.14
CA VAL A 354 -3.79 -0.76 20.30
C VAL A 354 -4.98 -1.57 20.81
N PRO A 355 -6.11 -0.93 21.19
CA PRO A 355 -7.25 -1.64 21.73
C PRO A 355 -7.94 -2.51 20.67
N PHE A 356 -8.51 -3.64 21.10
CA PHE A 356 -9.32 -4.51 20.26
C PHE A 356 -10.58 -3.82 19.73
N ASP A 357 -11.27 -3.08 20.60
CA ASP A 357 -12.47 -2.33 20.23
C ASP A 357 -12.08 -1.07 19.45
N THR A 358 -12.29 -1.10 18.16
CA THR A 358 -12.00 0.02 17.25
C THR A 358 -12.97 1.20 17.42
N PHE A 359 -14.04 1.03 18.16
CA PHE A 359 -15.02 2.07 18.52
C PHE A 359 -14.83 2.61 19.94
N ALA A 360 -13.85 2.08 20.68
CA ALA A 360 -13.51 2.60 22.01
C ALA A 360 -13.16 4.09 21.95
N SER A 361 -13.49 4.81 23.02
CA SER A 361 -13.04 6.19 23.19
C SER A 361 -11.57 6.20 23.55
N ILE A 362 -10.74 6.65 22.62
CA ILE A 362 -9.28 6.72 22.77
C ILE A 362 -8.87 8.18 22.90
N GLU A 363 -8.21 8.52 24.01
CA GLU A 363 -7.55 9.80 24.21
C GLU A 363 -6.04 9.61 24.02
N PRO A 364 -5.40 10.24 23.01
CA PRO A 364 -3.96 10.15 22.81
C PRO A 364 -3.21 10.94 23.90
N VAL A 365 -2.18 10.33 24.46
CA VAL A 365 -1.25 10.97 25.38
C VAL A 365 0.02 11.34 24.63
N TYR A 366 0.41 12.61 24.67
CA TYR A 366 1.49 13.14 23.85
C TYR A 366 2.75 13.44 24.65
N THR A 367 3.89 13.12 24.05
CA THR A 367 5.20 13.70 24.37
C THR A 367 5.43 14.85 23.40
N GLU A 368 5.88 16.01 23.91
CA GLU A 368 6.14 17.22 23.13
C GLU A 368 7.63 17.40 22.87
N PHE A 369 7.95 17.83 21.66
CA PHE A 369 9.30 18.15 21.20
C PHE A 369 9.33 19.60 20.71
N LYS A 370 10.45 20.26 20.94
CA LYS A 370 10.74 21.54 20.30
C LYS A 370 10.92 21.30 18.80
N GLY A 371 10.27 22.09 17.97
CA GLY A 371 10.47 22.06 16.53
C GLY A 371 11.86 22.61 16.17
N TRP A 372 12.40 22.09 15.09
CA TRP A 372 13.72 22.51 14.60
C TRP A 372 13.72 23.83 13.83
N ASN A 373 12.57 24.29 13.35
CA ASN A 373 12.40 25.56 12.62
C ASN A 373 13.48 25.81 11.53
N ALA A 374 13.84 24.77 10.80
CA ALA A 374 14.87 24.78 9.76
C ALA A 374 14.36 24.03 8.52
N ASP A 375 14.71 24.52 7.34
CA ASP A 375 14.39 23.84 6.09
C ASP A 375 15.30 22.61 5.90
N LEU A 376 14.72 21.42 6.02
CA LEU A 376 15.42 20.16 5.84
C LEU A 376 15.59 19.75 4.37
N THR A 377 14.88 20.38 3.42
CA THR A 377 14.85 19.93 2.01
C THR A 377 16.22 20.01 1.32
N GLY A 378 17.11 20.86 1.83
CA GLY A 378 18.50 21.00 1.35
C GLY A 378 19.48 19.97 1.89
N CYS A 379 19.16 19.28 3.02
CA CYS A 379 20.07 18.35 3.67
C CYS A 379 20.28 17.08 2.82
N ARG A 380 21.51 16.61 2.77
CA ARG A 380 21.92 15.39 2.06
C ARG A 380 22.69 14.41 2.97
N HIS A 381 23.21 14.89 4.08
CA HIS A 381 23.98 14.13 5.06
C HIS A 381 23.40 14.29 6.47
N GLU A 382 23.52 13.27 7.30
CA GLU A 382 23.04 13.27 8.68
C GLU A 382 23.67 14.41 9.52
N SER A 383 24.93 14.76 9.24
CA SER A 383 25.66 15.83 9.91
C SER A 383 25.10 17.25 9.64
N GLU A 384 24.21 17.38 8.67
CA GLU A 384 23.57 18.67 8.31
C GLU A 384 22.22 18.87 9.04
N LEU A 385 21.77 17.82 9.75
CA LEU A 385 20.47 17.83 10.42
C LEU A 385 20.55 18.63 11.74
N PRO A 386 19.53 19.44 12.07
CA PRO A 386 19.43 20.16 13.34
C PRO A 386 19.46 19.22 14.55
N GLU A 387 20.00 19.71 15.68
CA GLU A 387 20.06 18.93 16.94
C GLU A 387 18.67 18.48 17.39
N GLU A 388 17.67 19.37 17.36
CA GLU A 388 16.29 19.05 17.73
C GLU A 388 15.72 17.91 16.89
N PHE A 389 16.06 17.87 15.59
CA PHE A 389 15.62 16.79 14.71
C PHE A 389 16.33 15.47 14.99
N THR A 390 17.63 15.52 15.31
CA THR A 390 18.40 14.32 15.69
C THR A 390 17.93 13.74 17.02
N GLU A 391 17.59 14.59 18.01
CA GLU A 391 16.97 14.17 19.28
C GLU A 391 15.60 13.51 19.04
N TYR A 392 14.79 14.08 18.15
CA TYR A 392 13.49 13.51 17.75
C TYR A 392 13.64 12.11 17.14
N ILE A 393 14.60 11.91 16.24
CA ILE A 393 14.92 10.61 15.64
C ILE A 393 15.38 9.63 16.73
N ALA A 394 16.31 10.03 17.58
CA ALA A 394 16.86 9.16 18.63
C ALA A 394 15.78 8.70 19.61
N PHE A 395 14.81 9.57 19.93
CA PHE A 395 13.67 9.20 20.75
C PHE A 395 12.82 8.11 20.08
N MET A 396 12.49 8.26 18.78
CA MET A 396 11.70 7.27 18.04
C MET A 396 12.42 5.93 17.96
N GLU A 397 13.70 5.93 17.62
CA GLU A 397 14.52 4.71 17.57
C GLU A 397 14.55 3.98 18.93
N LYS A 398 14.70 4.73 20.01
CA LYS A 398 14.65 4.18 21.37
C LYS A 398 13.26 3.62 21.71
N TYR A 399 12.19 4.31 21.36
CA TYR A 399 10.81 3.88 21.64
C TYR A 399 10.42 2.62 20.85
N LEU A 400 10.80 2.58 19.58
CA LEU A 400 10.44 1.49 18.66
C LEU A 400 11.41 0.30 18.71
N GLY A 401 12.64 0.51 19.22
CA GLY A 401 13.68 -0.51 19.27
C GLY A 401 14.27 -0.88 17.90
N VAL A 402 14.06 -0.05 16.88
CA VAL A 402 14.48 -0.29 15.50
C VAL A 402 15.11 0.99 14.93
N PRO A 403 16.25 0.89 14.19
CA PRO A 403 16.91 2.06 13.64
C PRO A 403 16.17 2.65 12.44
N ILE A 404 16.18 3.98 12.32
CA ILE A 404 15.72 4.70 11.13
C ILE A 404 16.90 4.80 10.16
N LYS A 405 16.87 4.00 9.12
CA LYS A 405 17.95 3.88 8.11
C LYS A 405 17.85 4.87 6.96
N ILE A 406 16.66 5.34 6.69
CA ILE A 406 16.41 6.25 5.57
C ILE A 406 15.49 7.37 6.04
N ILE A 407 15.86 8.62 5.69
CA ILE A 407 15.05 9.81 5.93
C ILE A 407 14.76 10.45 4.58
N SER A 408 13.48 10.65 4.27
CA SER A 408 13.02 11.29 3.04
C SER A 408 12.53 12.70 3.34
N LEU A 409 13.15 13.70 2.70
CA LEU A 409 12.98 15.12 2.93
C LEU A 409 12.35 15.86 1.73
N GLY A 410 11.58 15.16 0.92
CA GLY A 410 10.90 15.73 -0.25
C GLY A 410 10.38 14.67 -1.21
N PRO A 411 9.70 15.07 -2.29
CA PRO A 411 9.08 14.13 -3.23
C PRO A 411 10.07 13.45 -4.18
N ASP A 412 11.18 14.12 -4.50
CA ASP A 412 12.17 13.61 -5.45
C ASP A 412 12.98 12.45 -4.87
N ARG A 413 13.44 11.56 -5.74
CA ARG A 413 14.30 10.42 -5.43
C ARG A 413 15.55 10.85 -4.65
N ASP A 414 16.18 11.95 -5.07
CA ASP A 414 17.46 12.42 -4.52
C ASP A 414 17.32 13.16 -3.17
N ALA A 415 16.09 13.54 -2.78
CA ALA A 415 15.80 14.12 -1.49
C ALA A 415 15.69 13.03 -0.40
N THR A 416 16.78 12.28 -0.21
CA THR A 416 16.82 11.11 0.68
C THR A 416 18.20 11.00 1.35
N ILE A 417 18.22 10.89 2.68
CA ILE A 417 19.44 10.63 3.46
C ILE A 417 19.48 9.14 3.82
N MET A 418 20.57 8.48 3.50
CA MET A 418 20.90 7.12 3.94
C MET A 418 21.75 7.20 5.20
N ARG A 419 21.34 6.51 6.28
CA ARG A 419 22.01 6.48 7.60
C ARG A 419 22.72 5.16 7.86
#